data_0f6575d138739c517910ce09910aae6a
#
_entry.id   0f6575d138739c517910ce09910aae6a
#
_cell.length_a   1.000
_cell.length_b   1.000
_cell.length_c   1.000
_cell.angle_alpha   90.00
_cell.angle_beta   90.00
_cell.angle_gamma   90.00
#
_symmetry.space_group_name_H-M   'P 1'
#
loop_
_entity.id
_entity.type
_entity.pdbx_description
1 polymer ?
#
loop_
_entity_poly.entity_id
_entity_poly.type
_entity_poly.pdbx_seq_one_letter_code
_entity_poly.pdbx_strand_id
1 'polypeptide(L)'
;MRIDDAIKLIKGPKGTVVELTVRRKVDNEIKTFPITRDEVVLEDSYAKSTLIKKDNKTYGLITLPKFYVDFNDYKEINCASDVKKEIINLKKEGIEGLVLDLRNNGGGALQTVVDMTGLFIETGPI
;
A
#
# COMPACT_ATOMS: atom_id res chain seq x y z
N MET A 1 -2.65 -22.63 -21.11
CA MET A 1 -1.60 -21.68 -20.69
C MET A 1 -1.62 -21.57 -19.17
N ARG A 2 -0.50 -21.73 -18.48
CA ARG A 2 -0.41 -21.56 -17.03
C ARG A 2 -0.43 -20.06 -16.71
N ILE A 3 -0.91 -19.70 -15.50
CA ILE A 3 -0.99 -18.27 -15.08
C ILE A 3 0.39 -17.60 -15.13
N ASP A 4 1.43 -18.32 -14.70
CA ASP A 4 2.81 -17.80 -14.71
C ASP A 4 3.32 -17.45 -16.12
N ASP A 5 2.92 -18.23 -17.13
CA ASP A 5 3.28 -17.96 -18.53
C ASP A 5 2.53 -16.73 -19.06
N ALA A 6 1.27 -16.55 -18.67
CA ALA A 6 0.50 -15.36 -19.02
C ALA A 6 1.11 -14.10 -18.38
N ILE A 7 1.52 -14.18 -17.10
CA ILE A 7 2.16 -13.06 -16.40
C ILE A 7 3.45 -12.63 -17.10
N LYS A 8 4.28 -13.58 -17.56
CA LYS A 8 5.53 -13.28 -18.29
C LYS A 8 5.28 -12.54 -19.61
N LEU A 9 4.18 -12.87 -20.31
CA LEU A 9 3.81 -12.20 -21.55
C LEU A 9 3.20 -10.81 -21.33
N ILE A 10 2.47 -10.62 -20.21
CA ILE A 10 1.85 -9.35 -19.85
C ILE A 10 2.89 -8.36 -19.33
N LYS A 11 3.80 -8.79 -18.45
CA LYS A 11 4.88 -7.95 -17.92
C LYS A 11 5.86 -7.54 -19.03
N GLY A 12 6.42 -6.34 -18.90
CA GLY A 12 7.44 -5.82 -19.80
C GLY A 12 7.88 -4.42 -19.40
N PRO A 13 8.84 -3.81 -20.10
CA PRO A 13 9.34 -2.48 -19.79
C PRO A 13 8.23 -1.41 -19.83
N LYS A 14 8.33 -0.43 -18.95
CA LYS A 14 7.48 0.76 -18.93
C LYS A 14 7.46 1.44 -20.30
N GLY A 15 6.29 1.91 -20.74
CA GLY A 15 6.08 2.59 -22.01
C GLY A 15 5.89 1.66 -23.21
N THR A 16 6.11 0.33 -23.08
CA THR A 16 5.79 -0.62 -24.15
C THR A 16 4.32 -1.00 -24.13
N VAL A 17 3.75 -1.38 -25.29
CA VAL A 17 2.35 -1.77 -25.44
C VAL A 17 2.22 -3.28 -25.42
N VAL A 18 1.21 -3.78 -24.70
CA VAL A 18 0.73 -5.17 -24.78
C VAL A 18 -0.70 -5.19 -25.28
N GLU A 19 -1.02 -6.06 -26.22
CA GLU A 19 -2.39 -6.28 -26.68
C GLU A 19 -2.99 -7.49 -25.95
N LEU A 20 -4.06 -7.25 -25.18
CA LEU A 20 -4.78 -8.29 -24.46
C LEU A 20 -6.10 -8.59 -25.15
N THR A 21 -6.21 -9.77 -25.72
CA THR A 21 -7.48 -10.28 -26.26
C THR A 21 -8.18 -11.10 -25.18
N VAL A 22 -9.32 -10.62 -24.71
CA VAL A 22 -10.11 -11.26 -23.65
C VAL A 22 -11.51 -11.64 -24.14
N ARG A 23 -12.01 -12.76 -23.63
CA ARG A 23 -13.40 -13.18 -23.83
C ARG A 23 -14.19 -12.86 -22.57
N ARG A 24 -15.23 -12.05 -22.67
CA ARG A 24 -16.14 -11.78 -21.57
C ARG A 24 -17.00 -12.99 -21.26
N LYS A 25 -17.16 -13.32 -19.97
CA LYS A 25 -17.99 -14.47 -19.55
C LYS A 25 -19.49 -14.21 -19.72
N VAL A 26 -19.93 -12.96 -19.72
CA VAL A 26 -21.37 -12.60 -19.74
C VAL A 26 -21.99 -12.77 -21.12
N ASP A 27 -21.30 -12.37 -22.18
CA ASP A 27 -21.80 -12.29 -23.54
C ASP A 27 -20.93 -13.09 -24.54
N ASN A 28 -19.86 -13.73 -24.10
CA ASN A 28 -18.84 -14.38 -24.92
C ASN A 28 -18.17 -13.44 -25.95
N GLU A 29 -18.35 -12.13 -25.83
CA GLU A 29 -17.75 -11.17 -26.74
C GLU A 29 -16.21 -11.18 -26.59
N ILE A 30 -15.51 -11.16 -27.73
CA ILE A 30 -14.05 -11.09 -27.77
C ILE A 30 -13.65 -9.64 -28.01
N LYS A 31 -12.87 -9.07 -27.10
CA LYS A 31 -12.34 -7.70 -27.21
C LYS A 31 -10.84 -7.69 -27.05
N THR A 32 -10.18 -6.87 -27.87
CA THR A 32 -8.74 -6.61 -27.77
C THR A 32 -8.51 -5.22 -27.21
N PHE A 33 -7.66 -5.14 -26.19
CA PHE A 33 -7.29 -3.91 -25.51
C PHE A 33 -5.80 -3.68 -25.66
N PRO A 34 -5.36 -2.61 -26.34
CA PRO A 34 -3.98 -2.16 -26.26
C PRO A 34 -3.76 -1.47 -24.90
N ILE A 35 -2.80 -1.95 -24.12
CA ILE A 35 -2.45 -1.40 -22.81
C ILE A 35 -1.00 -0.98 -22.84
N THR A 36 -0.74 0.30 -22.61
CA THR A 36 0.60 0.81 -22.41
C THR A 36 1.06 0.41 -21.00
N ARG A 37 2.18 -0.29 -20.91
CA ARG A 37 2.74 -0.69 -19.62
C ARG A 37 3.24 0.52 -18.86
N ASP A 38 2.86 0.61 -17.61
CA ASP A 38 3.33 1.61 -16.67
C ASP A 38 3.60 0.96 -15.31
N GLU A 39 4.21 1.71 -14.39
CA GLU A 39 4.30 1.30 -13.00
C GLU A 39 2.90 1.36 -12.38
N VAL A 40 2.45 0.20 -11.90
CA VAL A 40 1.17 0.12 -11.19
C VAL A 40 1.42 0.39 -9.72
N VAL A 41 1.14 1.62 -9.30
CA VAL A 41 1.10 1.97 -7.88
C VAL A 41 -0.22 1.44 -7.33
N LEU A 42 -0.14 0.36 -6.57
CA LEU A 42 -1.30 -0.18 -5.84
C LEU A 42 -1.56 0.71 -4.62
N GLU A 43 -2.26 1.83 -4.81
CA GLU A 43 -2.57 2.78 -3.73
C GLU A 43 -3.20 2.10 -2.50
N ASP A 44 -3.93 1.01 -2.69
CA ASP A 44 -4.52 0.22 -1.60
C ASP A 44 -3.49 -0.57 -0.78
N SER A 45 -2.24 -0.63 -1.23
CA SER A 45 -1.15 -1.29 -0.51
C SER A 45 -0.37 -0.37 0.42
N TYR A 46 -0.61 0.94 0.35
CA TYR A 46 0.06 1.95 1.15
C TYR A 46 -0.70 2.29 2.44
N ALA A 47 0.00 2.88 3.39
CA ALA A 47 -0.61 3.42 4.59
C ALA A 47 -1.63 4.52 4.23
N LYS A 48 -2.82 4.45 4.83
CA LYS A 48 -3.88 5.45 4.66
C LYS A 48 -4.39 5.90 6.01
N SER A 49 -4.64 7.19 6.17
CA SER A 49 -5.22 7.72 7.40
C SER A 49 -6.65 8.23 7.21
N THR A 50 -7.40 8.21 8.29
CA THR A 50 -8.77 8.72 8.37
C THR A 50 -9.01 9.31 9.76
N LEU A 51 -9.82 10.37 9.83
CA LEU A 51 -10.28 10.94 11.10
C LEU A 51 -11.58 10.28 11.54
N ILE A 52 -11.65 9.91 12.83
CA ILE A 52 -12.84 9.39 13.49
C ILE A 52 -13.27 10.41 14.54
N LYS A 53 -14.49 10.92 14.44
CA LYS A 53 -15.10 11.82 15.44
C LYS A 53 -16.07 11.04 16.30
N LYS A 54 -15.87 11.09 17.62
CA LYS A 54 -16.75 10.45 18.61
C LYS A 54 -16.73 11.27 19.90
N ASP A 55 -17.91 11.55 20.46
CA ASP A 55 -18.09 12.22 21.74
C ASP A 55 -17.31 13.56 21.86
N ASN A 56 -17.39 14.39 20.81
CA ASN A 56 -16.66 15.65 20.65
C ASN A 56 -15.11 15.52 20.63
N LYS A 57 -14.60 14.29 20.48
CA LYS A 57 -13.19 13.99 20.36
C LYS A 57 -12.85 13.54 18.94
N THR A 58 -11.63 13.82 18.55
CA THR A 58 -11.10 13.44 17.23
C THR A 58 -9.98 12.43 17.40
N TYR A 59 -10.08 11.30 16.72
CA TYR A 59 -9.09 10.23 16.74
C TYR A 59 -8.58 10.01 15.33
N GLY A 60 -7.29 9.63 15.21
CA GLY A 60 -6.70 9.19 13.96
C GLY A 60 -6.78 7.66 13.82
N LEU A 61 -7.12 7.20 12.65
CA LEU A 61 -7.02 5.79 12.26
C LEU A 61 -6.03 5.70 11.10
N ILE A 62 -4.96 4.91 11.25
CA ILE A 62 -4.06 4.56 10.16
C ILE A 62 -4.27 3.09 9.83
N THR A 63 -4.62 2.79 8.59
CA THR A 63 -4.72 1.41 8.08
C THR A 63 -3.44 1.08 7.32
N LEU A 64 -2.77 0.01 7.72
CA LEU A 64 -1.53 -0.46 7.10
C LEU A 64 -1.68 -1.92 6.64
N PRO A 65 -1.96 -2.17 5.36
CA PRO A 65 -2.26 -3.50 4.84
C PRO A 65 -1.02 -4.39 4.66
N LYS A 66 0.19 -3.80 4.65
CA LYS A 66 1.45 -4.54 4.47
C LYS A 66 2.64 -3.74 5.02
N PHE A 67 3.66 -4.44 5.49
CA PHE A 67 4.95 -3.82 5.83
C PHE A 67 5.84 -3.76 4.58
N TYR A 68 5.58 -2.77 3.74
CA TYR A 68 6.27 -2.60 2.46
C TYR A 68 7.57 -1.79 2.60
N VAL A 69 8.48 -2.04 1.67
CA VAL A 69 9.72 -1.31 1.49
C VAL A 69 10.16 -1.43 0.03
N ASP A 70 10.70 -0.36 -0.51
CA ASP A 70 11.50 -0.45 -1.75
C ASP A 70 12.96 -0.61 -1.36
N PHE A 71 13.55 -1.75 -1.75
CA PHE A 71 14.96 -2.04 -1.45
C PHE A 71 15.93 -1.20 -2.26
N ASN A 72 15.48 -0.58 -3.37
CA ASN A 72 16.29 0.34 -4.17
C ASN A 72 16.23 1.76 -3.60
N ASP A 73 15.14 2.09 -2.90
CA ASP A 73 14.92 3.41 -2.29
C ASP A 73 14.33 3.29 -0.89
N TYR A 74 15.07 2.66 0.01
CA TYR A 74 14.65 2.42 1.39
C TYR A 74 14.28 3.71 2.14
N LYS A 75 14.92 4.83 1.81
CA LYS A 75 14.68 6.10 2.51
C LYS A 75 13.38 6.76 2.14
N GLU A 76 12.94 6.61 0.90
CA GLU A 76 11.76 7.30 0.37
C GLU A 76 10.50 6.45 0.41
N ILE A 77 10.61 5.16 0.07
CA ILE A 77 9.45 4.27 -0.07
C ILE A 77 9.50 3.14 0.96
N ASN A 78 8.99 3.42 2.16
CA ASN A 78 8.76 2.39 3.16
C ASN A 78 7.59 2.74 4.08
N CYS A 79 6.94 1.73 4.64
CA CYS A 79 5.75 1.91 5.47
C CYS A 79 6.01 2.73 6.73
N ALA A 80 7.21 2.68 7.34
CA ALA A 80 7.52 3.47 8.53
C ALA A 80 7.57 4.97 8.22
N SER A 81 8.17 5.36 7.09
CA SER A 81 8.18 6.75 6.61
C SER A 81 6.77 7.26 6.32
N ASP A 82 5.94 6.45 5.69
CA ASP A 82 4.59 6.86 5.34
C ASP A 82 3.69 6.93 6.57
N VAL A 83 3.75 5.96 7.48
CA VAL A 83 3.04 6.03 8.78
C VAL A 83 3.50 7.26 9.57
N LYS A 84 4.79 7.61 9.56
CA LYS A 84 5.28 8.84 10.19
C LYS A 84 4.66 10.10 9.58
N LYS A 85 4.56 10.18 8.25
CA LYS A 85 3.91 11.31 7.55
C LYS A 85 2.44 11.40 7.95
N GLU A 86 1.72 10.27 7.96
CA GLU A 86 0.31 10.21 8.37
C GLU A 86 0.11 10.64 9.82
N ILE A 87 0.96 10.21 10.76
CA ILE A 87 0.93 10.64 12.15
C ILE A 87 1.10 12.16 12.26
N ILE A 88 2.06 12.74 11.53
CA ILE A 88 2.30 14.19 11.53
C ILE A 88 1.07 14.94 11.00
N ASN A 89 0.43 14.46 9.94
CA ASN A 89 -0.76 15.07 9.37
C ASN A 89 -1.94 14.99 10.36
N LEU A 90 -2.19 13.82 10.93
CA LEU A 90 -3.24 13.63 11.92
C LEU A 90 -3.04 14.49 13.17
N LYS A 91 -1.79 14.67 13.63
CA LYS A 91 -1.49 15.57 14.77
C LYS A 91 -1.84 17.03 14.47
N LYS A 92 -1.67 17.50 13.22
CA LYS A 92 -2.08 18.85 12.81
C LYS A 92 -3.60 19.03 12.88
N GLU A 93 -4.36 17.95 12.68
CA GLU A 93 -5.82 17.94 12.82
C GLU A 93 -6.30 17.89 14.29
N GLY A 94 -5.38 17.87 15.25
CA GLY A 94 -5.69 17.92 16.68
C GLY A 94 -6.26 16.62 17.24
N ILE A 95 -5.78 15.46 16.78
CA ILE A 95 -6.23 14.18 17.30
C ILE A 95 -5.83 13.99 18.77
N GLU A 96 -6.72 13.37 19.57
CA GLU A 96 -6.48 13.03 20.97
C GLU A 96 -5.93 11.60 21.16
N GLY A 97 -6.01 10.78 20.12
CA GLY A 97 -5.51 9.42 20.13
C GLY A 97 -5.39 8.85 18.72
N LEU A 98 -4.59 7.80 18.60
CA LEU A 98 -4.29 7.14 17.32
C LEU A 98 -4.55 5.65 17.44
N VAL A 99 -5.17 5.09 16.41
CA VAL A 99 -5.31 3.65 16.19
C VAL A 99 -4.51 3.27 14.95
N LEU A 100 -3.60 2.31 15.08
CA LEU A 100 -2.94 1.67 13.96
C LEU A 100 -3.63 0.34 13.68
N ASP A 101 -4.32 0.27 12.54
CA ASP A 101 -5.08 -0.91 12.13
C ASP A 101 -4.21 -1.82 11.24
N LEU A 102 -3.86 -2.96 11.81
CA LEU A 102 -3.07 -4.02 11.15
C LEU A 102 -3.94 -5.23 10.76
N ARG A 103 -5.24 -5.10 10.79
CA ARG A 103 -6.14 -6.19 10.35
C ARG A 103 -5.91 -6.46 8.86
N ASN A 104 -5.81 -7.76 8.54
CA ASN A 104 -5.46 -8.25 7.20
C ASN A 104 -4.05 -7.86 6.71
N ASN A 105 -3.17 -7.40 7.61
CA ASN A 105 -1.77 -7.20 7.26
C ASN A 105 -1.09 -8.56 7.12
N GLY A 106 -0.63 -8.86 5.90
CA GLY A 106 0.04 -10.13 5.57
C GLY A 106 1.51 -10.21 5.99
N GLY A 107 2.05 -9.21 6.69
CA GLY A 107 3.47 -9.13 7.03
C GLY A 107 4.29 -8.31 6.03
N GLY A 108 5.61 -8.52 6.01
CA GLY A 108 6.54 -7.84 5.09
C GLY A 108 7.94 -7.70 5.68
N ALA A 109 8.57 -6.55 5.50
CA ALA A 109 9.94 -6.31 5.91
C ALA A 109 10.06 -6.07 7.42
N LEU A 110 10.80 -6.93 8.13
CA LEU A 110 11.00 -6.84 9.58
C LEU A 110 11.63 -5.50 10.00
N GLN A 111 12.60 -5.00 9.24
CA GLN A 111 13.26 -3.73 9.57
C GLN A 111 12.28 -2.57 9.61
N THR A 112 11.32 -2.52 8.68
CA THR A 112 10.30 -1.45 8.69
C THR A 112 9.34 -1.54 9.88
N VAL A 113 9.11 -2.75 10.42
CA VAL A 113 8.33 -2.94 11.66
C VAL A 113 9.07 -2.34 12.85
N VAL A 114 10.38 -2.61 12.95
CA VAL A 114 11.24 -2.05 14.00
C VAL A 114 11.25 -0.52 13.93
N ASP A 115 11.51 0.04 12.75
CA ASP A 115 11.55 1.49 12.53
C ASP A 115 10.19 2.15 12.85
N MET A 116 9.09 1.51 12.46
CA MET A 116 7.74 1.98 12.74
C MET A 116 7.42 1.93 14.25
N THR A 117 7.83 0.86 14.94
CA THR A 117 7.63 0.72 16.39
C THR A 117 8.34 1.85 17.14
N GLY A 118 9.52 2.26 16.67
CA GLY A 118 10.26 3.41 17.20
C GLY A 118 9.54 4.77 17.07
N LEU A 119 8.42 4.86 16.32
CA LEU A 119 7.58 6.06 16.31
C LEU A 119 6.68 6.17 17.56
N PHE A 120 6.48 5.08 18.29
CA PHE A 120 5.57 4.98 19.43
C PHE A 120 6.28 4.77 20.76
N ILE A 121 7.47 4.18 20.75
CA ILE A 121 8.28 3.90 21.95
C ILE A 121 9.71 4.39 21.73
N GLU A 122 10.34 4.94 22.78
CA GLU A 122 11.72 5.44 22.72
C GLU A 122 12.74 4.30 22.80
N THR A 123 12.51 3.35 23.69
CA THR A 123 13.37 2.18 23.93
C THR A 123 12.55 0.99 24.37
N GLY A 124 13.01 -0.21 24.04
CA GLY A 124 12.40 -1.46 24.48
C GLY A 124 12.82 -2.65 23.61
N PRO A 125 12.62 -3.88 24.10
CA PRO A 125 12.78 -5.07 23.27
C PRO A 125 11.67 -5.11 22.23
N ILE A 126 12.02 -5.45 21.01
CA ILE A 126 11.11 -5.61 19.87
C ILE A 126 11.16 -7.06 19.40
#